data_f6c961d89ba7519f4250f66f476ff55d
#
_entry.id   f6c961d89ba7519f4250f66f476ff55d
#
_cell.length_a   1.000
_cell.length_b   1.000
_cell.length_c   1.000
_cell.angle_alpha   90.00
_cell.angle_beta   90.00
_cell.angle_gamma   90.00
#
_symmetry.space_group_name_H-M   'P 1'
#
loop_
_entity.id
_entity.type
_entity.pdbx_description
1 polymer ?
#
loop_
_entity_poly.entity_id
_entity_poly.type
_entity_poly.pdbx_seq_one_letter_code
_entity_poly.pdbx_strand_id
1 'polypeptide(L)'
;MHWADVAAQALAHKGDTHVVSTGITPSGEFHIGHLREILTGDMIARAAQNAGLNVDFVFIIDSADPLRKVYEFLGPEYEQFVGNQLGAIPAPKEDGNPDWERFNNEGWTYANHFLEPFLKALEEIGVRPRLIDNLESYRSGRFAELSKIACDRADDIRETIERVSGRELPADWFPWSPLNSRGGLDKVRVTGYEYPLVHWEDEYGEAGSSDLTKGEGKLPWRIDWPAKWGWVGVTCEAFGKDHGAAGGSYSTGREIVKILGHEPPHPLVYEW
;
A
#
# COMPACT_ATOMS: atom_id res chain seq x y z
N MET A 1 11.05 -28.94 13.30
CA MET A 1 11.11 -27.46 13.31
C MET A 1 10.11 -26.94 12.31
N HIS A 2 9.21 -26.10 12.72
CA HIS A 2 8.19 -25.49 11.84
C HIS A 2 8.84 -24.35 11.02
N TRP A 3 8.32 -24.06 9.83
CA TRP A 3 8.88 -23.00 8.96
C TRP A 3 8.88 -21.61 9.65
N ALA A 4 7.89 -21.32 10.49
CA ALA A 4 7.84 -20.06 11.25
C ALA A 4 8.97 -19.97 12.29
N ASP A 5 9.40 -21.09 12.89
CA ASP A 5 10.55 -21.11 13.78
C ASP A 5 11.86 -20.79 13.03
N VAL A 6 11.96 -21.26 11.76
CA VAL A 6 13.11 -20.94 10.90
C VAL A 6 13.12 -19.44 10.58
N ALA A 7 11.97 -18.85 10.27
CA ALA A 7 11.85 -17.41 10.07
C ALA A 7 12.23 -16.63 11.34
N ALA A 8 11.73 -17.05 12.50
CA ALA A 8 12.07 -16.44 13.79
C ALA A 8 13.57 -16.49 14.08
N GLN A 9 14.25 -17.61 13.80
CA GLN A 9 15.71 -17.72 13.92
C GLN A 9 16.44 -16.76 12.98
N ALA A 10 15.98 -16.62 11.74
CA ALA A 10 16.56 -15.67 10.80
C ALA A 10 16.40 -14.21 11.28
N LEU A 11 15.29 -13.88 11.94
CA LEU A 11 15.08 -12.57 12.57
C LEU A 11 16.01 -12.37 13.76
N ALA A 12 16.15 -13.35 14.64
CA ALA A 12 17.04 -13.28 15.81
C ALA A 12 18.50 -12.96 15.45
N HIS A 13 18.96 -13.35 14.26
CA HIS A 13 20.29 -12.96 13.76
C HIS A 13 20.40 -11.48 13.36
N LYS A 14 19.27 -10.78 13.20
CA LYS A 14 19.24 -9.37 12.81
C LYS A 14 19.02 -8.41 13.96
N GLY A 15 18.66 -8.91 15.13
CA GLY A 15 18.43 -8.12 16.35
C GLY A 15 17.28 -8.64 17.18
N ASP A 16 16.91 -7.89 18.22
CA ASP A 16 15.92 -8.30 19.22
C ASP A 16 14.53 -7.68 18.98
N THR A 17 14.44 -6.64 18.14
CA THR A 17 13.19 -5.90 17.90
C THR A 17 12.84 -5.94 16.41
N HIS A 18 11.61 -6.34 16.11
CA HIS A 18 11.15 -6.55 14.75
C HIS A 18 9.75 -5.99 14.52
N VAL A 19 9.52 -5.55 13.27
CA VAL A 19 8.18 -5.28 12.72
C VAL A 19 7.91 -6.30 11.63
N VAL A 20 6.92 -7.15 11.86
CA VAL A 20 6.40 -8.10 10.86
C VAL A 20 5.19 -7.47 10.20
N SER A 21 5.23 -7.34 8.88
CA SER A 21 4.18 -6.65 8.12
C SER A 21 3.45 -7.57 7.17
N THR A 22 2.18 -7.25 6.95
CA THR A 22 1.33 -7.70 5.84
C THR A 22 0.55 -6.52 5.30
N GLY A 23 0.11 -6.57 4.04
CA GLY A 23 -0.63 -5.45 3.43
C GLY A 23 -1.64 -5.91 2.40
N ILE A 24 -2.87 -5.38 2.46
CA ILE A 24 -3.94 -5.74 1.54
C ILE A 24 -4.72 -4.49 1.11
N THR A 25 -5.04 -4.44 -0.19
CA THR A 25 -5.96 -3.44 -0.76
C THR A 25 -7.41 -3.89 -0.58
N PRO A 26 -8.27 -3.13 0.12
CA PRO A 26 -9.69 -3.47 0.33
C PRO A 26 -10.54 -3.18 -0.92
N SER A 27 -10.23 -3.84 -2.03
CA SER A 27 -10.86 -3.59 -3.34
C SER A 27 -12.16 -4.37 -3.58
N GLY A 28 -12.53 -5.26 -2.68
CA GLY A 28 -13.72 -6.11 -2.72
C GLY A 28 -13.75 -7.08 -1.54
N GLU A 29 -14.64 -8.07 -1.58
CA GLU A 29 -14.75 -9.07 -0.51
C GLU A 29 -13.42 -9.78 -0.26
N PHE A 30 -13.06 -9.90 1.01
CA PHE A 30 -11.89 -10.66 1.43
C PHE A 30 -12.16 -12.16 1.34
N HIS A 31 -11.17 -12.91 0.89
CA HIS A 31 -11.27 -14.35 0.70
C HIS A 31 -10.11 -15.08 1.38
N ILE A 32 -10.10 -16.40 1.30
CA ILE A 32 -9.09 -17.26 1.95
C ILE A 32 -7.64 -16.90 1.56
N GLY A 33 -7.41 -16.36 0.37
CA GLY A 33 -6.09 -15.90 -0.05
C GLY A 33 -5.58 -14.73 0.80
N HIS A 34 -6.44 -13.75 1.10
CA HIS A 34 -6.11 -12.65 1.99
C HIS A 34 -5.87 -13.13 3.42
N LEU A 35 -6.71 -14.07 3.89
CA LEU A 35 -6.54 -14.67 5.22
C LEU A 35 -5.18 -15.39 5.33
N ARG A 36 -4.76 -16.09 4.26
CA ARG A 36 -3.46 -16.76 4.23
C ARG A 36 -2.29 -15.80 4.45
N GLU A 37 -2.32 -14.64 3.84
CA GLU A 37 -1.30 -13.61 4.03
C GLU A 37 -1.18 -13.20 5.48
N ILE A 38 -2.31 -12.79 6.07
CA ILE A 38 -2.36 -12.35 7.48
C ILE A 38 -1.93 -13.47 8.42
N LEU A 39 -2.42 -14.69 8.24
CA LEU A 39 -2.04 -15.83 9.08
C LEU A 39 -0.56 -16.18 8.95
N THR A 40 0.02 -16.02 7.76
CA THR A 40 1.46 -16.24 7.57
C THR A 40 2.26 -15.23 8.40
N GLY A 41 1.90 -13.95 8.35
CA GLY A 41 2.50 -12.89 9.18
C GLY A 41 2.33 -13.15 10.68
N ASP A 42 1.11 -13.50 11.12
CA ASP A 42 0.80 -13.81 12.53
C ASP A 42 1.64 -15.00 13.04
N MET A 43 1.77 -16.06 12.25
CA MET A 43 2.58 -17.22 12.64
C MET A 43 4.07 -16.87 12.80
N ILE A 44 4.63 -16.00 11.94
CA ILE A 44 6.00 -15.51 12.07
C ILE A 44 6.13 -14.69 13.36
N ALA A 45 5.20 -13.75 13.58
CA ALA A 45 5.21 -12.88 14.74
C ALA A 45 5.15 -13.68 16.05
N ARG A 46 4.24 -14.66 16.14
CA ARG A 46 4.12 -15.56 17.32
C ARG A 46 5.37 -16.43 17.50
N ALA A 47 5.94 -17.00 16.45
CA ALA A 47 7.16 -17.80 16.56
C ALA A 47 8.34 -16.95 17.03
N ALA A 48 8.48 -15.73 16.54
CA ALA A 48 9.51 -14.79 16.96
C ALA A 48 9.31 -14.34 18.41
N GLN A 49 8.08 -14.04 18.83
CA GLN A 49 7.76 -13.74 20.24
C GLN A 49 8.07 -14.93 21.16
N ASN A 50 7.73 -16.15 20.76
CA ASN A 50 8.06 -17.39 21.51
C ASN A 50 9.57 -17.64 21.59
N ALA A 51 10.34 -17.15 20.62
CA ALA A 51 11.80 -17.15 20.66
C ALA A 51 12.41 -16.03 21.52
N GLY A 52 11.58 -15.19 22.16
CA GLY A 52 12.00 -14.12 23.05
C GLY A 52 12.26 -12.77 22.36
N LEU A 53 11.90 -12.62 21.09
CA LEU A 53 12.05 -11.35 20.37
C LEU A 53 10.90 -10.39 20.68
N ASN A 54 11.18 -9.09 20.64
CA ASN A 54 10.17 -8.04 20.70
C ASN A 54 9.60 -7.81 19.28
N VAL A 55 8.32 -8.14 19.08
CA VAL A 55 7.71 -8.11 17.74
C VAL A 55 6.43 -7.28 17.75
N ASP A 56 6.38 -6.30 16.87
CA ASP A 56 5.17 -5.59 16.46
C ASP A 56 4.64 -6.22 15.17
N PHE A 57 3.42 -6.79 15.22
CA PHE A 57 2.75 -7.32 14.03
C PHE A 57 1.80 -6.28 13.47
N VAL A 58 2.03 -5.84 12.23
CA VAL A 58 1.25 -4.79 11.59
C VAL A 58 0.50 -5.31 10.36
N PHE A 59 -0.71 -4.81 10.18
CA PHE A 59 -1.50 -4.98 8.96
C PHE A 59 -1.72 -3.61 8.32
N ILE A 60 -1.16 -3.42 7.14
CA ILE A 60 -1.28 -2.19 6.36
C ILE A 60 -2.48 -2.32 5.42
N ILE A 61 -3.41 -1.40 5.56
CA ILE A 61 -4.62 -1.32 4.76
C ILE A 61 -4.36 -0.33 3.63
N ASP A 62 -4.27 -0.82 2.39
CA ASP A 62 -3.98 0.00 1.20
C ASP A 62 -5.22 0.76 0.72
N SER A 63 -5.84 1.52 1.63
CA SER A 63 -7.02 2.34 1.41
C SER A 63 -6.77 3.54 0.48
N ALA A 64 -5.50 3.93 0.28
CA ALA A 64 -5.08 4.94 -0.68
C ALA A 64 -5.02 4.44 -2.12
N ASP A 65 -5.16 3.13 -2.36
CA ASP A 65 -5.20 2.58 -3.71
C ASP A 65 -6.50 2.98 -4.43
N PRO A 66 -6.44 3.20 -5.76
CA PRO A 66 -7.60 3.63 -6.51
C PRO A 66 -8.57 2.50 -6.83
N LEU A 67 -9.87 2.84 -6.94
CA LEU A 67 -10.84 1.98 -7.60
C LEU A 67 -10.42 1.81 -9.07
N ARG A 68 -10.10 0.59 -9.48
CA ARG A 68 -9.51 0.35 -10.81
C ARG A 68 -10.54 0.25 -11.92
N LYS A 69 -11.76 -0.16 -11.57
CA LYS A 69 -12.90 -0.34 -12.50
C LYS A 69 -14.19 -0.47 -11.70
N VAL A 70 -15.31 -0.33 -12.37
CA VAL A 70 -16.61 -0.73 -11.82
C VAL A 70 -16.67 -2.26 -11.83
N TYR A 71 -16.72 -2.87 -10.64
CA TYR A 71 -16.87 -4.32 -10.48
C TYR A 71 -18.34 -4.72 -10.66
N GLU A 72 -18.61 -6.00 -10.93
CA GLU A 72 -19.97 -6.51 -11.24
C GLU A 72 -20.98 -6.28 -10.11
N PHE A 73 -20.54 -6.18 -8.87
CA PHE A 73 -21.38 -5.91 -7.69
C PHE A 73 -21.63 -4.41 -7.48
N LEU A 74 -21.04 -3.53 -8.27
CA LEU A 74 -21.21 -2.08 -8.16
C LEU A 74 -22.20 -1.57 -9.21
N GLY A 75 -23.01 -0.61 -8.83
CA GLY A 75 -23.89 0.11 -9.75
C GLY A 75 -23.10 1.05 -10.67
N PRO A 76 -23.74 1.47 -11.79
CA PRO A 76 -23.06 2.31 -12.80
C PRO A 76 -22.63 3.69 -12.28
N GLU A 77 -23.19 4.14 -11.14
CA GLU A 77 -22.78 5.39 -10.50
C GLU A 77 -21.33 5.36 -10.00
N TYR A 78 -20.73 4.16 -9.87
CA TYR A 78 -19.32 4.04 -9.49
C TYR A 78 -18.33 4.41 -10.61
N GLU A 79 -18.79 4.58 -11.85
CA GLU A 79 -17.94 5.05 -12.94
C GLU A 79 -17.24 6.38 -12.61
N GLN A 80 -17.93 7.28 -11.90
CA GLN A 80 -17.38 8.56 -11.47
C GLN A 80 -16.22 8.44 -10.47
N PHE A 81 -16.07 7.28 -9.79
CA PHE A 81 -15.05 7.03 -8.78
C PHE A 81 -13.88 6.20 -9.30
N VAL A 82 -13.91 5.76 -10.55
CA VAL A 82 -12.76 5.05 -11.13
C VAL A 82 -11.54 5.99 -11.09
N GLY A 83 -10.45 5.50 -10.50
CA GLY A 83 -9.26 6.29 -10.22
C GLY A 83 -9.22 6.97 -8.85
N ASN A 84 -10.34 7.03 -8.13
CA ASN A 84 -10.40 7.61 -6.79
C ASN A 84 -9.98 6.59 -5.71
N GLN A 85 -9.38 7.10 -4.64
CA GLN A 85 -8.88 6.28 -3.51
C GLN A 85 -10.02 5.58 -2.78
N LEU A 86 -9.88 4.27 -2.50
CA LEU A 86 -10.92 3.45 -1.87
C LEU A 86 -11.36 3.96 -0.49
N GLY A 87 -10.45 4.55 0.27
CA GLY A 87 -10.74 5.19 1.55
C GLY A 87 -11.37 6.59 1.44
N ALA A 88 -11.62 7.10 0.23
CA ALA A 88 -12.17 8.43 -0.01
C ALA A 88 -13.49 8.42 -0.80
N ILE A 89 -14.03 7.25 -1.09
CA ILE A 89 -15.30 7.09 -1.82
C ILE A 89 -16.34 6.39 -0.94
N PRO A 90 -17.66 6.63 -1.19
CA PRO A 90 -18.72 5.98 -0.42
C PRO A 90 -18.72 4.46 -0.58
N ALA A 91 -19.19 3.75 0.45
CA ALA A 91 -19.44 2.31 0.40
C ALA A 91 -20.59 1.97 -0.54
N PRO A 92 -20.65 0.73 -1.11
CA PRO A 92 -21.84 0.28 -1.82
C PRO A 92 -22.97 -0.12 -0.85
N LYS A 93 -24.21 0.16 -1.25
CA LYS A 93 -25.40 -0.44 -0.69
C LYS A 93 -25.62 -1.85 -1.27
N GLU A 94 -26.63 -2.58 -0.78
CA GLU A 94 -27.02 -3.89 -1.30
C GLU A 94 -27.39 -3.89 -2.80
N ASP A 95 -27.90 -2.77 -3.30
CA ASP A 95 -28.23 -2.58 -4.73
C ASP A 95 -27.02 -2.16 -5.58
N GLY A 96 -25.84 -2.06 -4.97
CA GLY A 96 -24.58 -1.65 -5.60
C GLY A 96 -24.40 -0.14 -5.75
N ASN A 97 -25.38 0.69 -5.41
CA ASN A 97 -25.28 2.14 -5.51
C ASN A 97 -24.50 2.75 -4.32
N PRO A 98 -23.89 3.94 -4.48
CA PRO A 98 -23.16 4.60 -3.40
C PRO A 98 -24.05 4.94 -2.20
N ASP A 99 -23.58 4.63 -1.00
CA ASP A 99 -24.23 5.00 0.27
C ASP A 99 -23.76 6.38 0.73
N TRP A 100 -24.32 7.41 0.09
CA TRP A 100 -24.01 8.79 0.43
C TRP A 100 -24.46 9.18 1.85
N GLU A 101 -25.52 8.55 2.37
CA GLU A 101 -26.02 8.84 3.71
C GLU A 101 -24.99 8.44 4.77
N ARG A 102 -24.53 7.19 4.74
CA ARG A 102 -23.49 6.74 5.68
C ARG A 102 -22.15 7.41 5.45
N PHE A 103 -21.78 7.67 4.18
CA PHE A 103 -20.55 8.36 3.87
C PHE A 103 -20.50 9.77 4.49
N ASN A 104 -21.57 10.55 4.33
CA ASN A 104 -21.61 11.93 4.83
C ASN A 104 -21.80 12.02 6.35
N ASN A 105 -22.53 11.09 6.96
CA ASN A 105 -22.87 11.16 8.40
C ASN A 105 -21.87 10.40 9.28
N GLU A 106 -21.29 9.29 8.78
CA GLU A 106 -20.47 8.37 9.56
C GLU A 106 -19.03 8.28 9.02
N GLY A 107 -18.74 8.85 7.84
CA GLY A 107 -17.46 8.65 7.15
C GLY A 107 -17.29 7.21 6.64
N TRP A 108 -18.40 6.50 6.37
CA TRP A 108 -18.38 5.10 5.96
C TRP A 108 -17.93 4.95 4.50
N THR A 109 -16.68 4.51 4.30
CA THR A 109 -16.06 4.43 2.99
C THR A 109 -16.15 3.03 2.38
N TYR A 110 -15.85 2.94 1.09
CA TYR A 110 -15.68 1.68 0.37
C TYR A 110 -14.67 0.76 1.08
N ALA A 111 -13.53 1.30 1.47
CA ALA A 111 -12.51 0.53 2.20
C ALA A 111 -13.05 -0.03 3.52
N ASN A 112 -13.78 0.77 4.31
CA ASN A 112 -14.38 0.31 5.57
C ASN A 112 -15.38 -0.83 5.36
N HIS A 113 -16.20 -0.75 4.30
CA HIS A 113 -17.24 -1.74 3.98
C HIS A 113 -16.67 -3.15 3.83
N PHE A 114 -15.59 -3.30 3.09
CA PHE A 114 -14.99 -4.61 2.87
C PHE A 114 -14.05 -5.03 4.00
N LEU A 115 -13.42 -4.08 4.68
CA LEU A 115 -12.46 -4.36 5.74
C LEU A 115 -13.12 -4.83 7.04
N GLU A 116 -14.23 -4.23 7.46
CA GLU A 116 -14.84 -4.49 8.77
C GLU A 116 -15.20 -5.97 8.99
N PRO A 117 -15.88 -6.68 8.05
CA PRO A 117 -16.16 -8.10 8.21
C PRO A 117 -14.90 -8.95 8.36
N PHE A 118 -13.84 -8.59 7.64
CA PHE A 118 -12.56 -9.29 7.71
C PHE A 118 -11.86 -9.10 9.06
N LEU A 119 -11.87 -7.88 9.60
CA LEU A 119 -11.31 -7.60 10.93
C LEU A 119 -12.07 -8.35 12.03
N LYS A 120 -13.39 -8.45 11.94
CA LYS A 120 -14.19 -9.26 12.87
C LYS A 120 -13.79 -10.74 12.80
N ALA A 121 -13.63 -11.29 11.59
CA ALA A 121 -13.18 -12.68 11.42
C ALA A 121 -11.78 -12.91 11.99
N LEU A 122 -10.85 -11.96 11.81
CA LEU A 122 -9.52 -12.04 12.40
C LEU A 122 -9.58 -12.04 13.93
N GLU A 123 -10.43 -11.20 14.51
CA GLU A 123 -10.61 -11.15 15.97
C GLU A 123 -11.15 -12.46 16.53
N GLU A 124 -12.14 -13.08 15.87
CA GLU A 124 -12.74 -14.37 16.26
C GLU A 124 -11.70 -15.49 16.31
N ILE A 125 -10.73 -15.50 15.38
CA ILE A 125 -9.65 -16.49 15.37
C ILE A 125 -8.42 -16.08 16.19
N GLY A 126 -8.51 -14.93 16.93
CA GLY A 126 -7.47 -14.46 17.83
C GLY A 126 -6.25 -13.82 17.16
N VAL A 127 -6.40 -13.32 15.93
CA VAL A 127 -5.38 -12.56 15.19
C VAL A 127 -5.63 -11.07 15.35
N ARG A 128 -4.70 -10.35 15.98
CA ARG A 128 -4.85 -8.93 16.33
C ARG A 128 -3.62 -8.12 15.94
N PRO A 129 -3.43 -7.83 14.64
CA PRO A 129 -2.35 -6.95 14.22
C PRO A 129 -2.64 -5.50 14.62
N ARG A 130 -1.60 -4.69 14.74
CA ARG A 130 -1.75 -3.24 14.76
C ARG A 130 -2.10 -2.77 13.35
N LEU A 131 -3.21 -2.07 13.22
CA LEU A 131 -3.70 -1.58 11.94
C LEU A 131 -3.01 -0.28 11.54
N ILE A 132 -2.65 -0.16 10.27
CA ILE A 132 -2.13 1.07 9.66
C ILE A 132 -2.96 1.37 8.42
N ASP A 133 -3.71 2.46 8.45
CA ASP A 133 -4.42 2.95 7.26
C ASP A 133 -3.47 3.76 6.38
N ASN A 134 -3.35 3.36 5.11
CA ASN A 134 -2.39 3.96 4.18
C ASN A 134 -2.82 5.37 3.75
N LEU A 135 -4.12 5.59 3.53
CA LEU A 135 -4.64 6.92 3.16
C LEU A 135 -4.43 7.92 4.29
N GLU A 136 -4.77 7.54 5.53
CA GLU A 136 -4.52 8.39 6.69
C GLU A 136 -3.02 8.65 6.90
N SER A 137 -2.17 7.66 6.60
CA SER A 137 -0.72 7.82 6.66
C SER A 137 -0.19 8.84 5.65
N TYR A 138 -0.77 8.90 4.44
CA TYR A 138 -0.49 9.96 3.47
C TYR A 138 -0.97 11.31 3.96
N ARG A 139 -2.23 11.41 4.40
CA ARG A 139 -2.86 12.67 4.87
C ARG A 139 -2.18 13.25 6.11
N SER A 140 -1.69 12.41 7.00
CA SER A 140 -0.93 12.83 8.18
C SER A 140 0.54 13.13 7.90
N GLY A 141 0.98 13.08 6.64
CA GLY A 141 2.34 13.44 6.22
C GLY A 141 3.42 12.39 6.53
N ARG A 142 3.07 11.17 6.94
CA ARG A 142 4.04 10.10 7.25
C ARG A 142 4.88 9.68 6.03
N PHE A 143 4.35 9.86 4.83
CA PHE A 143 5.05 9.61 3.57
C PHE A 143 5.86 10.81 3.06
N ALA A 144 5.72 12.00 3.63
CA ALA A 144 6.25 13.24 3.06
C ALA A 144 7.75 13.20 2.78
N GLU A 145 8.55 12.72 3.75
CA GLU A 145 10.00 12.63 3.60
C GLU A 145 10.40 11.65 2.48
N LEU A 146 9.83 10.45 2.49
CA LEU A 146 10.14 9.42 1.49
C LEU A 146 9.61 9.79 0.11
N SER A 147 8.47 10.47 0.04
CA SER A 147 7.95 11.03 -1.22
C SER A 147 8.86 12.12 -1.77
N LYS A 148 9.41 12.98 -0.90
CA LYS A 148 10.43 13.96 -1.30
C LYS A 148 11.66 13.28 -1.89
N ILE A 149 12.22 12.30 -1.16
CA ILE A 149 13.40 11.56 -1.64
C ILE A 149 13.10 10.87 -2.97
N ALA A 150 11.92 10.26 -3.11
CA ALA A 150 11.52 9.62 -4.35
C ALA A 150 11.43 10.61 -5.53
N CYS A 151 10.85 11.78 -5.31
CA CYS A 151 10.74 12.83 -6.34
C CYS A 151 12.11 13.43 -6.69
N ASP A 152 12.96 13.71 -5.69
CA ASP A 152 14.33 14.22 -5.88
C ASP A 152 15.23 13.21 -6.63
N ARG A 153 14.94 11.90 -6.50
CA ARG A 153 15.69 10.79 -7.09
C ARG A 153 14.89 10.06 -8.18
N ALA A 154 14.00 10.78 -8.88
CA ALA A 154 13.10 10.21 -9.88
C ALA A 154 13.82 9.41 -10.97
N ASP A 155 14.95 9.92 -11.49
CA ASP A 155 15.74 9.25 -12.52
C ASP A 155 16.39 7.95 -12.03
N ASP A 156 16.93 7.94 -10.81
CA ASP A 156 17.52 6.73 -10.21
C ASP A 156 16.46 5.63 -9.97
N ILE A 157 15.28 6.04 -9.55
CA ILE A 157 14.15 5.11 -9.34
C ILE A 157 13.65 4.58 -10.69
N ARG A 158 13.52 5.45 -11.71
CA ARG A 158 13.18 5.04 -13.08
C ARG A 158 14.15 3.98 -13.59
N GLU A 159 15.44 4.29 -13.59
CA GLU A 159 16.49 3.38 -14.05
C GLU A 159 16.44 2.04 -13.28
N THR A 160 16.22 2.10 -11.97
CA THR A 160 16.11 0.90 -11.13
C THR A 160 14.90 0.05 -11.53
N ILE A 161 13.71 0.67 -11.73
CA ILE A 161 12.51 -0.07 -12.16
C ILE A 161 12.75 -0.72 -13.52
N GLU A 162 13.25 0.03 -14.49
CA GLU A 162 13.49 -0.46 -15.85
C GLU A 162 14.51 -1.60 -15.87
N ARG A 163 15.64 -1.42 -15.22
CA ARG A 163 16.72 -2.42 -15.13
C ARG A 163 16.28 -3.71 -14.43
N VAL A 164 15.57 -3.61 -13.30
CA VAL A 164 15.23 -4.78 -12.49
C VAL A 164 14.01 -5.51 -13.04
N SER A 165 13.00 -4.77 -13.51
CA SER A 165 11.74 -5.37 -13.98
C SER A 165 11.71 -5.64 -15.49
N GLY A 166 12.64 -5.07 -16.26
CA GLY A 166 12.65 -5.12 -17.72
C GLY A 166 11.50 -4.34 -18.38
N ARG A 167 10.85 -3.44 -17.64
CA ARG A 167 9.74 -2.61 -18.16
C ARG A 167 10.28 -1.26 -18.58
N GLU A 168 9.90 -0.81 -19.75
CA GLU A 168 10.06 0.59 -20.14
C GLU A 168 8.96 1.43 -19.48
N LEU A 169 9.35 2.52 -18.83
CA LEU A 169 8.41 3.48 -18.25
C LEU A 169 8.12 4.61 -19.26
N PRO A 170 6.90 5.18 -19.27
CA PRO A 170 6.56 6.32 -20.13
C PRO A 170 7.58 7.46 -19.95
N ALA A 171 7.82 8.23 -21.02
CA ALA A 171 8.80 9.33 -20.98
C ALA A 171 8.46 10.41 -19.94
N ASP A 172 7.17 10.60 -19.69
CA ASP A 172 6.60 11.53 -18.72
C ASP A 172 6.32 10.90 -17.35
N TRP A 173 6.81 9.67 -17.11
CA TRP A 173 6.64 9.02 -15.81
C TRP A 173 7.31 9.82 -14.70
N PHE A 174 6.64 9.93 -13.56
CA PHE A 174 7.14 10.55 -12.35
C PHE A 174 6.74 9.72 -11.11
N PRO A 175 7.56 9.68 -10.04
CA PRO A 175 7.32 8.84 -8.86
C PRO A 175 6.25 9.40 -7.90
N TRP A 176 5.30 10.15 -8.39
CA TRP A 176 4.14 10.65 -7.67
C TRP A 176 2.93 10.69 -8.57
N SER A 177 1.81 10.19 -8.09
CA SER A 177 0.50 10.26 -8.74
C SER A 177 -0.34 11.32 -8.03
N PRO A 178 -0.45 12.55 -8.57
CA PRO A 178 -1.25 13.61 -7.98
C PRO A 178 -2.74 13.27 -7.99
N LEU A 179 -3.49 13.76 -7.01
CA LEU A 179 -4.95 13.81 -7.08
C LEU A 179 -5.37 15.01 -7.94
N ASN A 180 -6.23 14.77 -8.93
CA ASN A 180 -6.89 15.87 -9.63
C ASN A 180 -8.06 16.45 -8.80
N SER A 181 -8.72 17.49 -9.27
CA SER A 181 -9.84 18.13 -8.58
C SER A 181 -11.04 17.21 -8.32
N ARG A 182 -11.13 16.07 -9.04
CA ARG A 182 -12.19 15.07 -8.89
C ARG A 182 -11.77 13.92 -7.96
N GLY A 183 -10.58 14.00 -7.36
CA GLY A 183 -10.03 12.98 -6.47
C GLY A 183 -9.44 11.76 -7.18
N GLY A 184 -9.26 11.80 -8.50
CA GLY A 184 -8.66 10.73 -9.28
C GLY A 184 -7.13 10.79 -9.29
N LEU A 185 -6.47 9.63 -9.25
CA LEU A 185 -5.02 9.44 -9.34
C LEU A 185 -4.55 9.06 -10.75
N ASP A 186 -5.45 8.59 -11.58
CA ASP A 186 -5.20 8.20 -12.96
C ASP A 186 -5.46 9.36 -13.92
N LYS A 187 -4.93 9.25 -15.15
CA LYS A 187 -5.12 10.24 -16.21
C LYS A 187 -4.65 11.65 -15.83
N VAL A 188 -3.65 11.70 -14.98
CA VAL A 188 -2.98 12.93 -14.51
C VAL A 188 -1.52 12.85 -14.91
N ARG A 189 -1.03 13.88 -15.61
CA ARG A 189 0.37 14.00 -16.01
C ARG A 189 1.08 15.03 -15.15
N VAL A 190 2.24 14.69 -14.64
CA VAL A 190 3.11 15.63 -13.94
C VAL A 190 3.76 16.57 -14.93
N THR A 191 3.67 17.87 -14.68
CA THR A 191 4.23 18.92 -15.53
C THR A 191 5.42 19.63 -14.88
N GLY A 192 5.63 19.46 -13.57
CA GLY A 192 6.74 20.05 -12.84
C GLY A 192 6.79 19.62 -11.39
N TYR A 193 7.94 19.80 -10.76
CA TYR A 193 8.14 19.52 -9.34
C TYR A 193 9.04 20.58 -8.71
N GLU A 194 8.56 21.16 -7.63
CA GLU A 194 9.32 22.04 -6.71
C GLU A 194 8.78 21.79 -5.29
N TYR A 195 9.59 21.09 -4.49
CA TYR A 195 9.15 20.66 -3.16
C TYR A 195 8.55 21.81 -2.34
N PRO A 196 7.36 21.61 -1.71
CA PRO A 196 6.62 20.35 -1.58
C PRO A 196 5.60 20.09 -2.70
N LEU A 197 5.58 20.88 -3.77
CA LEU A 197 4.53 20.88 -4.78
C LEU A 197 4.93 20.06 -6.02
N VAL A 198 4.00 19.22 -6.46
CA VAL A 198 4.03 18.55 -7.77
C VAL A 198 2.94 19.19 -8.63
N HIS A 199 3.33 19.81 -9.73
CA HIS A 199 2.41 20.41 -10.69
C HIS A 199 1.89 19.37 -11.67
N TRP A 200 0.62 19.46 -12.02
CA TRP A 200 -0.02 18.47 -12.87
C TRP A 200 -1.04 19.08 -13.85
N GLU A 201 -1.36 18.30 -14.86
CA GLU A 201 -2.45 18.54 -15.81
C GLU A 201 -3.20 17.23 -16.04
N ASP A 202 -4.54 17.25 -16.04
CA ASP A 202 -5.36 16.08 -16.31
C ASP A 202 -5.79 15.97 -17.79
N GLU A 203 -6.46 14.86 -18.14
CA GLU A 203 -6.95 14.60 -19.51
C GLU A 203 -7.99 15.60 -19.99
N TYR A 204 -8.58 16.40 -19.10
CA TYR A 204 -9.57 17.44 -19.43
C TYR A 204 -8.93 18.82 -19.62
N GLY A 205 -7.60 18.93 -19.48
CA GLY A 205 -6.85 20.17 -19.57
C GLY A 205 -6.94 21.03 -18.30
N GLU A 206 -7.42 20.48 -17.20
CA GLU A 206 -7.34 21.13 -15.89
C GLU A 206 -5.92 20.98 -15.32
N ALA A 207 -5.36 22.05 -14.81
CA ALA A 207 -4.04 22.08 -14.20
C ALA A 207 -4.10 22.47 -12.73
N GLY A 208 -3.20 21.91 -11.92
CA GLY A 208 -3.13 22.18 -10.49
C GLY A 208 -1.81 21.82 -9.87
N SER A 209 -1.79 21.81 -8.55
CA SER A 209 -0.64 21.41 -7.74
C SER A 209 -1.08 20.46 -6.64
N SER A 210 -0.21 19.52 -6.32
CA SER A 210 -0.38 18.49 -5.29
C SER A 210 0.72 18.66 -4.26
N ASP A 211 0.36 18.82 -2.98
CA ASP A 211 1.30 18.97 -1.88
C ASP A 211 1.64 17.59 -1.29
N LEU A 212 2.90 17.17 -1.41
CA LEU A 212 3.41 15.90 -0.90
C LEU A 212 3.20 15.73 0.61
N THR A 213 3.19 16.84 1.36
CA THR A 213 3.09 16.85 2.82
C THR A 213 1.66 16.67 3.34
N LYS A 214 0.67 16.85 2.45
CA LYS A 214 -0.76 16.75 2.77
C LYS A 214 -1.44 15.49 2.22
N GLY A 215 -0.67 14.65 1.54
CA GLY A 215 -1.24 13.45 0.91
C GLY A 215 -2.21 13.77 -0.23
N GLU A 216 -1.96 14.86 -0.97
CA GLU A 216 -2.74 15.24 -2.15
C GLU A 216 -2.35 14.43 -3.39
N GLY A 217 -2.03 13.15 -3.16
CA GLY A 217 -1.59 12.17 -4.12
C GLY A 217 -0.98 10.96 -3.41
N LYS A 218 -0.30 10.10 -4.15
CA LYS A 218 0.44 8.98 -3.59
C LYS A 218 1.61 8.55 -4.48
N LEU A 219 2.55 7.82 -3.90
CA LEU A 219 3.58 7.11 -4.65
C LEU A 219 2.95 5.99 -5.50
N PRO A 220 3.40 5.78 -6.75
CA PRO A 220 3.07 4.59 -7.50
C PRO A 220 3.38 3.31 -6.70
N TRP A 221 2.54 2.29 -6.84
CA TRP A 221 2.58 1.08 -6.02
C TRP A 221 3.97 0.47 -5.83
N ARG A 222 4.81 0.44 -6.87
CA ARG A 222 6.19 -0.12 -6.79
C ARG A 222 7.15 0.71 -5.93
N ILE A 223 6.78 1.93 -5.58
CA ILE A 223 7.54 2.83 -4.70
C ILE A 223 6.83 2.95 -3.34
N ASP A 224 5.50 2.98 -3.33
CA ASP A 224 4.66 3.00 -2.14
C ASP A 224 5.00 1.83 -1.20
N TRP A 225 5.11 0.62 -1.74
CA TRP A 225 5.43 -0.57 -0.96
C TRP A 225 6.80 -0.47 -0.25
N PRO A 226 7.94 -0.23 -0.92
CA PRO A 226 9.22 -0.02 -0.23
C PRO A 226 9.25 1.24 0.65
N ALA A 227 8.48 2.28 0.35
CA ALA A 227 8.36 3.43 1.25
C ALA A 227 7.69 3.04 2.58
N LYS A 228 6.67 2.16 2.55
CA LYS A 228 6.08 1.59 3.77
C LYS A 228 7.11 0.84 4.60
N TRP A 229 7.99 0.07 3.96
CA TRP A 229 9.08 -0.59 4.70
C TRP A 229 9.94 0.40 5.49
N GLY A 230 10.25 1.55 4.86
CA GLY A 230 11.07 2.58 5.48
C GLY A 230 10.42 3.22 6.69
N TRP A 231 9.28 3.90 6.51
CA TRP A 231 8.69 4.69 7.58
C TRP A 231 8.03 3.86 8.69
N VAL A 232 7.54 2.64 8.37
CA VAL A 232 7.02 1.70 9.39
C VAL A 232 8.17 1.00 10.13
N GLY A 233 9.34 0.89 9.50
CA GLY A 233 10.48 0.13 10.04
C GLY A 233 10.29 -1.37 9.88
N VAL A 234 9.72 -1.83 8.78
CA VAL A 234 9.43 -3.26 8.52
C VAL A 234 10.72 -4.04 8.40
N THR A 235 10.86 -5.09 9.21
CA THR A 235 12.03 -5.98 9.22
C THR A 235 11.75 -7.35 8.61
N CYS A 236 10.48 -7.73 8.50
CA CYS A 236 10.03 -8.97 7.86
C CYS A 236 8.67 -8.77 7.22
N GLU A 237 8.49 -9.31 6.02
CA GLU A 237 7.20 -9.27 5.32
C GLU A 237 6.92 -10.58 4.61
N ALA A 238 5.69 -11.08 4.81
CA ALA A 238 5.16 -12.23 4.09
C ALA A 238 4.41 -11.76 2.85
N PHE A 239 4.65 -12.39 1.71
CA PHE A 239 3.94 -12.08 0.45
C PHE A 239 3.90 -13.28 -0.50
N GLY A 240 2.94 -13.27 -1.42
CA GLY A 240 2.78 -14.31 -2.43
C GLY A 240 3.96 -14.40 -3.39
N LYS A 241 4.17 -15.60 -3.97
CA LYS A 241 5.28 -15.88 -4.90
C LYS A 241 5.30 -15.02 -6.16
N ASP A 242 4.17 -14.48 -6.56
CA ASP A 242 4.04 -13.55 -7.69
C ASP A 242 4.84 -12.25 -7.45
N HIS A 243 4.91 -11.78 -6.22
CA HIS A 243 5.76 -10.65 -5.82
C HIS A 243 7.23 -11.01 -5.68
N GLY A 244 7.52 -12.27 -5.30
CA GLY A 244 8.86 -12.78 -5.07
C GLY A 244 9.60 -13.27 -6.32
N ALA A 245 8.95 -13.30 -7.49
CA ALA A 245 9.57 -13.73 -8.74
C ALA A 245 10.75 -12.83 -9.14
N ALA A 246 11.68 -13.36 -9.92
CA ALA A 246 12.80 -12.59 -10.48
C ALA A 246 12.25 -11.43 -11.34
N GLY A 247 12.73 -10.20 -11.09
CA GLY A 247 12.18 -8.98 -11.71
C GLY A 247 10.81 -8.56 -11.16
N GLY A 248 10.28 -9.28 -10.16
CA GLY A 248 9.05 -8.96 -9.47
C GLY A 248 9.13 -7.74 -8.57
N SER A 249 8.04 -7.49 -7.89
CA SER A 249 7.86 -6.28 -7.09
C SER A 249 8.82 -6.21 -5.91
N TYR A 250 9.07 -7.34 -5.25
CA TYR A 250 10.02 -7.39 -4.14
C TYR A 250 11.45 -7.13 -4.61
N SER A 251 11.88 -7.72 -5.75
CA SER A 251 13.20 -7.48 -6.31
C SER A 251 13.42 -6.00 -6.64
N THR A 252 12.43 -5.33 -7.20
CA THR A 252 12.45 -3.89 -7.48
C THR A 252 12.45 -3.08 -6.18
N GLY A 253 11.55 -3.43 -5.24
CA GLY A 253 11.41 -2.75 -3.95
C GLY A 253 12.68 -2.78 -3.10
N ARG A 254 13.44 -3.89 -3.13
CA ARG A 254 14.73 -4.02 -2.44
C ARG A 254 15.78 -3.00 -2.87
N GLU A 255 15.77 -2.62 -4.14
CA GLU A 255 16.71 -1.60 -4.63
C GLU A 255 16.16 -0.19 -4.37
N ILE A 256 14.84 0.01 -4.53
CA ILE A 256 14.21 1.31 -4.27
C ILE A 256 14.31 1.70 -2.80
N VAL A 257 14.07 0.79 -1.86
CA VAL A 257 14.14 1.10 -0.42
C VAL A 257 15.53 1.63 -0.01
N LYS A 258 16.60 1.16 -0.66
CA LYS A 258 17.96 1.67 -0.45
C LYS A 258 18.12 3.10 -0.97
N ILE A 259 17.50 3.43 -2.11
CA ILE A 259 17.46 4.80 -2.63
C ILE A 259 16.74 5.71 -1.63
N LEU A 260 15.70 5.18 -0.97
CA LEU A 260 14.95 5.87 0.08
C LEU A 260 15.68 5.93 1.44
N GLY A 261 16.89 5.34 1.55
CA GLY A 261 17.73 5.40 2.74
C GLY A 261 17.46 4.33 3.81
N HIS A 262 16.77 3.24 3.43
CA HIS A 262 16.40 2.17 4.34
C HIS A 262 16.84 0.78 3.84
N GLU A 263 16.77 -0.22 4.73
CA GLU A 263 17.09 -1.61 4.41
C GLU A 263 15.83 -2.41 4.04
N PRO A 264 15.92 -3.37 3.11
CA PRO A 264 14.79 -4.23 2.77
C PRO A 264 14.47 -5.22 3.87
N PRO A 265 13.18 -5.54 4.09
CA PRO A 265 12.76 -6.55 5.05
C PRO A 265 13.23 -7.95 4.65
N HIS A 266 13.30 -8.85 5.63
CA HIS A 266 13.47 -10.28 5.38
C HIS A 266 12.21 -10.81 4.67
N PRO A 267 12.33 -11.39 3.47
CA PRO A 267 11.16 -11.88 2.76
C PRO A 267 10.72 -13.26 3.29
N LEU A 268 9.43 -13.47 3.42
CA LEU A 268 8.88 -14.79 3.49
C LEU A 268 7.89 -15.00 2.35
N VAL A 269 8.35 -15.74 1.35
CA VAL A 269 7.55 -16.01 0.14
C VAL A 269 6.71 -17.27 0.36
N TYR A 270 5.40 -17.16 0.17
CA TYR A 270 4.49 -18.30 0.24
C TYR A 270 3.83 -18.58 -1.12
N GLU A 271 3.41 -19.82 -1.32
CA GLU A 271 2.63 -20.24 -2.48
C GLU A 271 1.16 -20.40 -2.13
N TRP A 272 0.29 -20.22 -3.13
CA TRP A 272 -1.17 -20.38 -3.00
C TRP A 272 -1.58 -21.84 -2.83
#